data_18ffc049bbbf9b4c31909b2bed211125
#
_entry.id   18ffc049bbbf9b4c31909b2bed211125
#
_cell.length_a   1.000
_cell.length_b   1.000
_cell.length_c   1.000
_cell.angle_alpha   90.00
_cell.angle_beta   90.00
_cell.angle_gamma   90.00
#
_symmetry.space_group_name_H-M   'P 1'
#
loop_
_entity.id
_entity.type
_entity.pdbx_description
1 polymer ?
#
loop_
_entity_poly.entity_id
_entity_poly.type
_entity_poly.pdbx_seq_one_letter_code
_entity_poly.pdbx_strand_id
1 'polypeptide(L)'
;MDSATTFSWAEADFCISATVDGAQQRLVELATIVYDRVCRTNFLAPGFCLVNLGAELSSQAFRRFMLALERQMKHLHRERLDRDLILMSAARFDQQVTTKPHRDGGPDECFLMLGYEPSPIRADLLMSDYSRCAHDMGLTPGEYLEKHNPMFAAGLRILKDYTTRVTCFCNLSFQILLINNSIAEFSEVAPRWQGVLHTATIVNPEESFRRVVNSLMVASVPIGTEEPISSKEQDEFVHTNLVRRSGYDKPSLEDDA
;
A
#
# COMPACT_ATOMS: atom_id res chain seq x y z
N MET A 1 -13.14 -11.30 -32.78
CA MET A 1 -13.29 -10.71 -31.44
C MET A 1 -12.36 -11.48 -30.54
N ASP A 2 -11.12 -11.01 -30.40
CA ASP A 2 -10.19 -11.61 -29.47
C ASP A 2 -10.74 -11.45 -28.05
N SER A 3 -10.82 -12.56 -27.32
CA SER A 3 -11.18 -12.53 -25.90
C SER A 3 -10.14 -11.70 -25.19
N ALA A 4 -10.50 -10.50 -24.79
CA ALA A 4 -9.64 -9.67 -23.95
C ALA A 4 -9.21 -10.54 -22.75
N THR A 5 -7.92 -10.83 -22.65
CA THR A 5 -7.36 -11.64 -21.57
C THR A 5 -7.43 -10.80 -20.30
N THR A 6 -8.42 -11.06 -19.45
CA THR A 6 -8.52 -10.41 -18.15
C THR A 6 -7.28 -10.80 -17.34
N PHE A 7 -6.47 -9.81 -16.98
CA PHE A 7 -5.26 -10.02 -16.20
C PHE A 7 -5.57 -9.85 -14.72
N SER A 8 -5.57 -10.95 -13.97
CA SER A 8 -5.79 -10.97 -12.54
C SER A 8 -4.80 -11.92 -11.87
N TRP A 9 -4.21 -11.50 -10.76
CA TRP A 9 -3.30 -12.31 -9.96
C TRP A 9 -4.06 -13.35 -9.14
N ALA A 10 -3.50 -14.55 -9.01
CA ALA A 10 -4.02 -15.56 -8.10
C ALA A 10 -3.69 -15.18 -6.64
N GLU A 11 -4.53 -15.61 -5.69
CA GLU A 11 -4.36 -15.27 -4.27
C GLU A 11 -2.98 -15.66 -3.72
N ALA A 12 -2.45 -16.81 -4.15
CA ALA A 12 -1.12 -17.28 -3.75
C ALA A 12 0.03 -16.33 -4.17
N ASP A 13 -0.18 -15.52 -5.20
CA ASP A 13 0.84 -14.62 -5.70
C ASP A 13 1.03 -13.38 -4.80
N PHE A 14 -0.01 -12.99 -4.06
CA PHE A 14 0.01 -11.76 -3.26
C PHE A 14 -0.37 -11.96 -1.78
N CYS A 15 -0.93 -13.10 -1.37
CA CYS A 15 -1.36 -13.34 0.00
C CYS A 15 -0.30 -14.14 0.79
N ILE A 16 -0.04 -13.72 2.04
CA ILE A 16 0.80 -14.42 3.00
C ILE A 16 0.04 -14.48 4.31
N SER A 17 -0.11 -15.70 4.87
CA SER A 17 -0.68 -15.87 6.21
C SER A 17 0.41 -16.37 7.16
N ALA A 18 0.57 -15.70 8.29
CA ALA A 18 1.51 -16.07 9.33
C ALA A 18 0.96 -15.70 10.71
N THR A 19 1.35 -16.45 11.74
CA THR A 19 1.21 -15.95 13.13
C THR A 19 2.27 -14.88 13.36
N VAL A 20 2.02 -13.95 14.28
CA VAL A 20 2.99 -12.88 14.59
C VAL A 20 4.32 -13.43 15.05
N ASP A 21 4.32 -14.40 15.96
CA ASP A 21 5.57 -15.02 16.44
C ASP A 21 6.31 -15.71 15.30
N GLY A 22 5.62 -16.43 14.43
CA GLY A 22 6.21 -17.03 13.23
C GLY A 22 6.72 -16.00 12.24
N ALA A 23 5.98 -14.90 12.02
CA ALA A 23 6.40 -13.80 11.17
C ALA A 23 7.61 -13.05 11.75
N GLN A 24 7.67 -12.87 13.06
CA GLN A 24 8.78 -12.20 13.73
C GLN A 24 10.06 -13.07 13.72
N GLN A 25 9.93 -14.39 13.93
CA GLN A 25 11.06 -15.32 13.83
C GLN A 25 11.64 -15.41 12.41
N ARG A 26 10.81 -15.23 11.40
CA ARG A 26 11.16 -15.31 9.96
C ARG A 26 11.05 -13.95 9.27
N LEU A 27 11.29 -12.87 9.99
CA LEU A 27 11.05 -11.51 9.48
C LEU A 27 11.88 -11.19 8.23
N VAL A 28 13.13 -11.65 8.17
CA VAL A 28 14.00 -11.46 6.99
C VAL A 28 13.43 -12.18 5.76
N GLU A 29 12.98 -13.41 5.93
CA GLU A 29 12.36 -14.18 4.85
C GLU A 29 11.06 -13.55 4.37
N LEU A 30 10.20 -13.13 5.32
CA LEU A 30 8.98 -12.42 5.02
C LEU A 30 9.26 -11.12 4.27
N ALA A 31 10.21 -10.32 4.74
CA ALA A 31 10.61 -9.08 4.08
C ALA A 31 11.10 -9.32 2.65
N THR A 32 11.85 -10.40 2.42
CA THR A 32 12.31 -10.78 1.08
C THR A 32 11.15 -11.08 0.15
N ILE A 33 10.20 -11.93 0.58
CA ILE A 33 9.02 -12.28 -0.23
C ILE A 33 8.17 -11.03 -0.52
N VAL A 34 7.94 -10.21 0.49
CA VAL A 34 7.17 -8.97 0.34
C VAL A 34 7.87 -7.99 -0.60
N TYR A 35 9.18 -7.81 -0.45
CA TYR A 35 9.98 -6.94 -1.31
C TYR A 35 9.89 -7.36 -2.78
N ASP A 36 10.06 -8.65 -3.06
CA ASP A 36 10.01 -9.19 -4.42
C ASP A 36 8.63 -9.01 -5.09
N ARG A 37 7.56 -9.09 -4.30
CA ARG A 37 6.19 -8.90 -4.79
C ARG A 37 5.84 -7.44 -5.02
N VAL A 38 6.30 -6.55 -4.13
CA VAL A 38 5.90 -5.14 -4.10
C VAL A 38 6.84 -4.27 -4.92
N CYS A 39 8.16 -4.38 -4.72
CA CYS A 39 9.18 -3.53 -5.35
C CYS A 39 9.56 -4.02 -6.75
N ARG A 40 8.57 -4.44 -7.53
CA ARG A 40 8.75 -4.96 -8.89
C ARG A 40 9.20 -3.86 -9.86
N THR A 41 10.10 -4.21 -10.76
CA THR A 41 10.57 -3.34 -11.86
C THR A 41 10.04 -3.77 -13.24
N ASN A 42 9.23 -4.83 -13.25
CA ASN A 42 8.57 -5.38 -14.44
C ASN A 42 7.16 -5.84 -14.04
N PHE A 43 6.48 -6.55 -14.94
CA PHE A 43 5.10 -7.00 -14.72
C PHE A 43 4.99 -8.49 -14.37
N LEU A 44 6.07 -9.11 -13.84
CA LEU A 44 6.10 -10.54 -13.45
C LEU A 44 5.68 -10.77 -11.99
N ALA A 45 5.54 -9.70 -11.20
CA ALA A 45 5.04 -9.74 -9.82
C ALA A 45 3.84 -8.80 -9.65
N PRO A 46 3.02 -8.97 -8.60
CA PRO A 46 1.76 -8.23 -8.45
C PRO A 46 1.92 -6.70 -8.29
N GLY A 47 3.01 -6.23 -7.70
CA GLY A 47 3.16 -4.85 -7.26
C GLY A 47 2.44 -4.56 -5.95
N PHE A 48 1.86 -5.58 -5.31
CA PHE A 48 1.25 -5.51 -3.98
C PHE A 48 1.34 -6.85 -3.25
N CYS A 49 1.20 -6.83 -1.92
CA CYS A 49 1.22 -8.01 -1.09
C CYS A 49 0.38 -7.79 0.17
N LEU A 50 -0.47 -8.75 0.53
CA LEU A 50 -1.20 -8.77 1.79
C LEU A 50 -0.57 -9.76 2.76
N VAL A 51 -0.17 -9.29 3.94
CA VAL A 51 0.32 -10.12 5.05
C VAL A 51 -0.78 -10.18 6.11
N ASN A 52 -1.34 -11.36 6.34
CA ASN A 52 -2.35 -11.62 7.37
C ASN A 52 -1.66 -12.16 8.63
N LEU A 53 -1.78 -11.46 9.76
CA LEU A 53 -1.17 -11.77 11.04
C LEU A 53 -2.15 -12.35 12.07
N GLY A 54 -3.42 -12.58 11.67
CA GLY A 54 -4.47 -13.08 12.55
C GLY A 54 -5.08 -11.99 13.45
N ALA A 55 -5.84 -12.42 14.45
CA ALA A 55 -6.61 -11.51 15.32
C ALA A 55 -5.93 -11.20 16.67
N GLU A 56 -4.95 -11.99 17.07
CA GLU A 56 -4.38 -11.97 18.43
C GLU A 56 -3.18 -11.03 18.54
N LEU A 57 -3.41 -9.73 18.40
CA LEU A 57 -2.39 -8.70 18.53
C LEU A 57 -2.91 -7.49 19.30
N SER A 58 -2.01 -6.74 19.94
CA SER A 58 -2.33 -5.37 20.31
C SER A 58 -2.00 -4.41 19.18
N SER A 59 -2.74 -3.30 19.08
CA SER A 59 -2.50 -2.24 18.11
C SER A 59 -1.04 -1.71 18.15
N GLN A 60 -0.42 -1.62 19.34
CA GLN A 60 0.98 -1.21 19.48
C GLN A 60 1.96 -2.28 18.95
N ALA A 61 1.74 -3.57 19.28
CA ALA A 61 2.57 -4.66 18.76
C ALA A 61 2.50 -4.73 17.24
N PHE A 62 1.31 -4.52 16.68
CA PHE A 62 1.09 -4.46 15.24
C PHE A 62 1.92 -3.35 14.57
N ARG A 63 1.87 -2.12 15.11
CA ARG A 63 2.64 -1.00 14.56
C ARG A 63 4.15 -1.18 14.71
N ARG A 64 4.62 -1.78 15.83
CA ARG A 64 6.03 -2.17 15.96
C ARG A 64 6.46 -3.17 14.90
N PHE A 65 5.59 -4.14 14.59
CA PHE A 65 5.84 -5.12 13.54
C PHE A 65 5.92 -4.45 12.16
N MET A 66 5.02 -3.49 11.85
CA MET A 66 5.08 -2.72 10.60
C MET A 66 6.43 -2.01 10.43
N LEU A 67 6.91 -1.31 11.46
CA LEU A 67 8.22 -0.64 11.42
C LEU A 67 9.39 -1.64 11.36
N ALA A 68 9.28 -2.81 12.01
CA ALA A 68 10.31 -3.84 11.92
C ALA A 68 10.38 -4.44 10.50
N LEU A 69 9.24 -4.67 9.85
CA LEU A 69 9.18 -5.14 8.46
C LEU A 69 9.77 -4.10 7.50
N GLU A 70 9.43 -2.82 7.66
CA GLU A 70 9.99 -1.72 6.88
C GLU A 70 11.53 -1.68 6.99
N ARG A 71 12.09 -1.78 8.20
CA ARG A 71 13.54 -1.80 8.41
C ARG A 71 14.24 -2.98 7.72
N GLN A 72 13.64 -4.16 7.71
CA GLN A 72 14.18 -5.30 6.97
C GLN A 72 14.14 -5.07 5.44
N MET A 73 13.06 -4.49 4.94
CA MET A 73 12.97 -4.09 3.52
C MET A 73 14.02 -3.03 3.17
N LYS A 74 14.31 -2.08 4.07
CA LYS A 74 15.39 -1.08 3.92
C LYS A 74 16.76 -1.75 3.75
N HIS A 75 17.09 -2.74 4.57
CA HIS A 75 18.34 -3.49 4.43
C HIS A 75 18.43 -4.19 3.06
N LEU A 76 17.37 -4.91 2.66
CA LEU A 76 17.31 -5.58 1.37
C LEU A 76 17.46 -4.61 0.19
N HIS A 77 16.81 -3.46 0.29
CA HIS A 77 16.86 -2.44 -0.76
C HIS A 77 18.29 -1.90 -0.95
N ARG A 78 18.97 -1.63 0.16
CA ARG A 78 20.35 -1.15 0.16
C ARG A 78 21.31 -2.19 -0.43
N GLU A 79 21.14 -3.46 -0.07
CA GLU A 79 21.96 -4.56 -0.61
C GLU A 79 21.74 -4.78 -2.11
N ARG A 80 20.52 -4.61 -2.60
CA ARG A 80 20.17 -4.94 -4.00
C ARG A 80 20.36 -3.79 -4.98
N LEU A 81 20.12 -2.55 -4.56
CA LEU A 81 20.05 -1.40 -5.46
C LEU A 81 21.04 -0.28 -5.11
N ASP A 82 21.83 -0.40 -4.04
CA ASP A 82 22.70 0.67 -3.54
C ASP A 82 21.95 1.99 -3.35
N ARG A 83 20.71 1.90 -2.82
CA ARG A 83 19.81 3.02 -2.50
C ARG A 83 19.23 2.83 -1.11
N ASP A 84 18.77 3.91 -0.48
CA ASP A 84 18.07 3.84 0.80
C ASP A 84 16.55 3.81 0.62
N LEU A 85 15.87 3.16 1.58
CA LEU A 85 14.46 3.40 1.86
C LEU A 85 14.34 4.38 3.02
N ILE A 86 13.49 5.40 2.88
CA ILE A 86 13.20 6.34 3.96
C ILE A 86 11.70 6.41 4.22
N LEU A 87 11.34 6.55 5.49
CA LEU A 87 9.96 6.73 5.91
C LEU A 87 9.54 8.19 5.68
N MET A 88 8.63 8.41 4.75
CA MET A 88 8.13 9.74 4.35
C MET A 88 7.00 10.23 5.23
N SER A 89 6.17 9.33 5.73
CA SER A 89 5.03 9.65 6.60
C SER A 89 4.62 8.44 7.44
N ALA A 90 4.08 8.71 8.62
CA ALA A 90 3.45 7.74 9.49
C ALA A 90 2.17 8.34 10.08
N ALA A 91 1.02 7.69 9.89
CA ALA A 91 -0.26 8.22 10.35
C ALA A 91 -1.27 7.10 10.66
N ARG A 92 -2.34 7.45 11.39
CA ARG A 92 -3.46 6.56 11.70
C ARG A 92 -4.78 7.24 11.30
N PHE A 93 -5.60 6.54 10.53
CA PHE A 93 -6.86 7.07 10.02
C PHE A 93 -8.02 6.17 10.37
N ASP A 94 -9.20 6.76 10.65
CA ASP A 94 -10.49 6.08 10.58
C ASP A 94 -11.00 6.23 9.14
N GLN A 95 -10.86 5.19 8.34
CA GLN A 95 -11.14 5.21 6.91
C GLN A 95 -12.42 4.44 6.59
N GLN A 96 -13.55 5.14 6.52
CA GLN A 96 -14.86 4.60 6.18
C GLN A 96 -15.46 5.21 4.91
N VAL A 97 -14.65 5.86 4.09
CA VAL A 97 -15.07 6.43 2.81
C VAL A 97 -14.62 5.53 1.68
N THR A 98 -15.54 5.18 0.80
CA THR A 98 -15.22 4.47 -0.44
C THR A 98 -14.35 5.33 -1.33
N THR A 99 -13.22 4.77 -1.79
CA THR A 99 -12.31 5.44 -2.71
C THR A 99 -12.46 4.88 -4.12
N LYS A 100 -12.10 5.68 -5.12
CA LYS A 100 -11.88 5.21 -6.49
C LYS A 100 -10.44 4.75 -6.65
N PRO A 101 -10.07 4.05 -7.76
CA PRO A 101 -8.68 3.68 -8.00
C PRO A 101 -7.79 4.91 -8.03
N HIS A 102 -6.81 4.96 -7.14
CA HIS A 102 -5.88 6.08 -7.02
C HIS A 102 -4.53 5.60 -6.52
N ARG A 103 -3.54 6.45 -6.68
CA ARG A 103 -2.29 6.43 -5.92
C ARG A 103 -2.31 7.58 -4.92
N ASP A 104 -1.65 7.40 -3.79
CA ASP A 104 -1.41 8.51 -2.88
C ASP A 104 -0.30 9.41 -3.43
N GLY A 105 -0.32 10.69 -3.06
CA GLY A 105 0.77 11.60 -3.40
C GLY A 105 2.09 11.11 -2.82
N GLY A 106 3.20 11.32 -3.54
CA GLY A 106 4.52 10.88 -3.07
C GLY A 106 5.55 10.91 -4.20
N PRO A 107 6.82 10.54 -3.89
CA PRO A 107 7.88 10.42 -4.88
C PRO A 107 7.55 9.42 -6.00
N ASP A 108 8.32 9.50 -7.10
CA ASP A 108 8.14 8.63 -8.27
C ASP A 108 8.31 7.15 -7.93
N GLU A 109 9.18 6.82 -6.98
CA GLU A 109 9.40 5.46 -6.49
C GLU A 109 9.13 5.41 -4.99
N CYS A 110 7.95 4.95 -4.64
CA CYS A 110 7.54 4.74 -3.25
C CYS A 110 6.54 3.58 -3.16
N PHE A 111 6.38 3.06 -1.95
CA PHE A 111 5.29 2.13 -1.62
C PHE A 111 4.54 2.59 -0.38
N LEU A 112 3.30 2.15 -0.28
CA LEU A 112 2.47 2.29 0.92
C LEU A 112 2.49 0.99 1.71
N MET A 113 2.46 1.11 3.03
CA MET A 113 2.20 0.01 3.95
C MET A 113 0.96 0.38 4.76
N LEU A 114 -0.18 -0.21 4.42
CA LEU A 114 -1.47 0.04 5.03
C LEU A 114 -1.79 -1.09 6.02
N GLY A 115 -1.68 -0.80 7.31
CA GLY A 115 -1.95 -1.73 8.40
C GLY A 115 -3.38 -1.61 8.89
N TYR A 116 -4.21 -2.62 8.60
CA TYR A 116 -5.61 -2.69 9.03
C TYR A 116 -5.71 -3.36 10.39
N GLU A 117 -6.36 -2.69 11.33
CA GLU A 117 -6.74 -3.26 12.62
C GLU A 117 -8.12 -3.94 12.51
N PRO A 118 -8.42 -4.99 13.31
CA PRO A 118 -9.73 -5.64 13.31
C PRO A 118 -10.87 -4.63 13.51
N SER A 119 -11.92 -4.76 12.68
CA SER A 119 -13.07 -3.86 12.70
C SER A 119 -14.32 -4.59 12.22
N PRO A 120 -15.53 -4.29 12.76
CA PRO A 120 -16.78 -4.77 12.18
C PRO A 120 -17.11 -4.14 10.82
N ILE A 121 -16.43 -3.03 10.47
CA ILE A 121 -16.63 -2.34 9.18
C ILE A 121 -15.97 -3.16 8.07
N ARG A 122 -16.77 -3.66 7.14
CA ARG A 122 -16.32 -4.45 6.00
C ARG A 122 -15.92 -3.57 4.83
N ALA A 123 -14.88 -3.99 4.14
CA ALA A 123 -14.45 -3.35 2.90
C ALA A 123 -14.01 -4.40 1.87
N ASP A 124 -14.25 -4.11 0.60
CA ASP A 124 -13.66 -4.81 -0.54
C ASP A 124 -12.45 -4.02 -1.02
N LEU A 125 -11.32 -4.69 -1.19
CA LEU A 125 -10.10 -4.09 -1.69
C LEU A 125 -9.81 -4.55 -3.12
N LEU A 126 -9.47 -3.60 -4.00
CA LEU A 126 -9.10 -3.86 -5.40
C LEU A 126 -7.74 -3.22 -5.68
N MET A 127 -6.90 -3.96 -6.41
CA MET A 127 -5.60 -3.49 -6.91
C MET A 127 -5.65 -3.46 -8.43
N SER A 128 -5.38 -2.31 -9.04
CA SER A 128 -5.42 -2.13 -10.49
C SER A 128 -4.02 -1.87 -11.04
N ASP A 129 -3.52 -2.73 -11.90
CA ASP A 129 -2.20 -2.65 -12.51
C ASP A 129 -2.17 -1.61 -13.64
N TYR A 130 -2.21 -0.34 -13.24
CA TYR A 130 -2.27 0.76 -14.20
C TYR A 130 -0.96 0.97 -14.97
N SER A 131 0.20 0.64 -14.35
CA SER A 131 1.48 0.75 -15.04
C SER A 131 1.59 -0.25 -16.18
N ARG A 132 1.11 -1.50 -15.98
CA ARG A 132 1.01 -2.48 -17.04
C ARG A 132 0.00 -2.05 -18.11
N CYS A 133 -1.18 -1.57 -17.71
CA CYS A 133 -2.19 -1.04 -18.63
C CYS A 133 -1.61 0.09 -19.49
N ALA A 134 -0.89 1.03 -18.88
CA ALA A 134 -0.20 2.10 -19.60
C ALA A 134 0.81 1.56 -20.62
N HIS A 135 1.68 0.63 -20.18
CA HIS A 135 2.67 -0.02 -21.03
C HIS A 135 2.03 -0.71 -22.24
N ASP A 136 0.97 -1.51 -22.02
CA ASP A 136 0.26 -2.24 -23.08
C ASP A 136 -0.44 -1.26 -24.08
N MET A 137 -0.72 -0.03 -23.66
CA MET A 137 -1.26 1.05 -24.47
C MET A 137 -0.18 1.92 -25.12
N GLY A 138 1.12 1.66 -24.89
CA GLY A 138 2.23 2.47 -25.37
C GLY A 138 2.30 3.86 -24.73
N LEU A 139 1.86 3.98 -23.46
CA LEU A 139 1.86 5.21 -22.67
C LEU A 139 2.81 5.08 -21.48
N THR A 140 3.33 6.20 -21.00
CA THR A 140 3.91 6.26 -19.66
C THR A 140 2.81 6.22 -18.59
N PRO A 141 3.11 5.83 -17.34
CA PRO A 141 2.14 5.87 -16.23
C PRO A 141 1.54 7.27 -16.02
N GLY A 142 2.34 8.34 -16.19
CA GLY A 142 1.87 9.72 -16.08
C GLY A 142 0.87 10.09 -17.19
N GLU A 143 1.22 9.81 -18.46
CA GLU A 143 0.32 10.05 -19.60
C GLU A 143 -0.99 9.26 -19.49
N TYR A 144 -0.91 8.01 -18.97
CA TYR A 144 -2.10 7.21 -18.73
C TYR A 144 -3.05 7.88 -17.74
N LEU A 145 -2.53 8.34 -16.59
CA LEU A 145 -3.35 9.01 -15.57
C LEU A 145 -3.94 10.35 -16.06
N GLU A 146 -3.25 11.07 -16.95
CA GLU A 146 -3.79 12.28 -17.58
C GLU A 146 -4.90 11.97 -18.57
N LYS A 147 -4.67 11.02 -19.49
CA LYS A 147 -5.59 10.69 -20.59
C LYS A 147 -6.77 9.82 -20.15
N HIS A 148 -6.54 8.91 -19.22
CA HIS A 148 -7.47 7.87 -18.81
C HIS A 148 -7.70 7.86 -17.29
N ASN A 149 -7.86 9.04 -16.69
CA ASN A 149 -8.03 9.21 -15.25
C ASN A 149 -9.11 8.25 -14.70
N PRO A 150 -8.74 7.29 -13.81
CA PRO A 150 -9.66 6.28 -13.29
C PRO A 150 -10.69 6.83 -12.29
N MET A 151 -10.61 8.11 -11.93
CA MET A 151 -11.66 8.80 -11.20
C MET A 151 -12.94 8.91 -12.03
N PHE A 152 -12.88 8.74 -13.38
CA PHE A 152 -14.01 8.80 -14.29
C PHE A 152 -14.35 7.41 -14.88
N ALA A 153 -15.61 7.23 -15.24
CA ALA A 153 -16.14 5.94 -15.73
C ALA A 153 -15.41 5.38 -16.96
N ALA A 154 -14.88 6.24 -17.84
CA ALA A 154 -14.11 5.81 -19.01
C ALA A 154 -12.77 5.15 -18.60
N GLY A 155 -12.02 5.75 -17.70
CA GLY A 155 -10.77 5.19 -17.18
C GLY A 155 -11.01 3.91 -16.37
N LEU A 156 -12.06 3.86 -15.55
CA LEU A 156 -12.45 2.64 -14.82
C LEU A 156 -12.71 1.46 -15.74
N ARG A 157 -13.34 1.67 -16.90
CA ARG A 157 -13.61 0.59 -17.86
C ARG A 157 -12.34 0.01 -18.46
N ILE A 158 -11.33 0.86 -18.73
CA ILE A 158 -10.05 0.41 -19.26
C ILE A 158 -9.29 -0.41 -18.21
N LEU A 159 -9.29 0.03 -16.95
CA LEU A 159 -8.61 -0.67 -15.86
C LEU A 159 -9.25 -2.00 -15.45
N LYS A 160 -10.49 -2.25 -15.82
CA LYS A 160 -11.25 -3.43 -15.38
C LYS A 160 -10.47 -4.73 -15.62
N ASP A 161 -9.87 -4.88 -16.79
CA ASP A 161 -9.15 -6.10 -17.20
C ASP A 161 -7.76 -6.24 -16.55
N TYR A 162 -7.31 -5.21 -15.85
CA TYR A 162 -6.05 -5.14 -15.09
C TYR A 162 -6.29 -5.08 -13.58
N THR A 163 -7.49 -5.43 -13.12
CA THR A 163 -7.86 -5.30 -11.70
C THR A 163 -7.98 -6.65 -11.02
N THR A 164 -7.27 -6.78 -9.90
CA THR A 164 -7.31 -7.95 -9.00
C THR A 164 -8.08 -7.59 -7.74
N ARG A 165 -9.05 -8.44 -7.35
CA ARG A 165 -9.70 -8.35 -6.03
C ARG A 165 -8.84 -9.03 -4.98
N VAL A 166 -8.64 -8.38 -3.84
CA VAL A 166 -7.88 -8.93 -2.70
C VAL A 166 -8.81 -9.84 -1.89
N THR A 167 -8.99 -11.07 -2.36
CA THR A 167 -9.96 -12.03 -1.82
C THR A 167 -9.63 -12.50 -0.40
N CYS A 168 -8.33 -12.53 -0.04
CA CYS A 168 -7.85 -12.93 1.28
C CYS A 168 -7.95 -11.81 2.35
N PHE A 169 -8.49 -10.63 1.99
CA PHE A 169 -8.70 -9.57 2.98
C PHE A 169 -9.81 -9.95 3.97
N CYS A 170 -9.49 -9.86 5.27
CA CYS A 170 -10.38 -10.17 6.37
C CYS A 170 -10.45 -9.01 7.35
N ASN A 171 -11.61 -8.37 7.48
CA ASN A 171 -11.80 -7.23 8.39
C ASN A 171 -11.68 -7.55 9.89
N LEU A 172 -11.61 -8.83 10.28
CA LEU A 172 -11.48 -9.27 11.66
C LEU A 172 -10.04 -9.67 12.06
N SER A 173 -9.07 -9.40 11.19
CA SER A 173 -7.65 -9.73 11.41
C SER A 173 -6.77 -8.49 11.28
N PHE A 174 -5.63 -8.50 11.98
CA PHE A 174 -4.55 -7.58 11.70
C PHE A 174 -3.89 -7.95 10.38
N GLN A 175 -3.89 -7.03 9.44
CA GLN A 175 -3.37 -7.27 8.10
C GLN A 175 -2.56 -6.07 7.61
N ILE A 176 -1.46 -6.33 6.92
CA ILE A 176 -0.64 -5.30 6.27
C ILE A 176 -0.78 -5.48 4.76
N LEU A 177 -1.34 -4.49 4.08
CA LEU A 177 -1.34 -4.40 2.63
C LEU A 177 -0.21 -3.48 2.20
N LEU A 178 0.79 -4.02 1.52
CA LEU A 178 1.85 -3.25 0.91
C LEU A 178 1.53 -3.05 -0.57
N ILE A 179 1.71 -1.82 -1.06
CA ILE A 179 1.27 -1.39 -2.40
C ILE A 179 2.39 -0.59 -3.04
N ASN A 180 2.88 -1.02 -4.18
CA ASN A 180 3.77 -0.18 -4.99
C ASN A 180 3.00 1.05 -5.50
N ASN A 181 3.32 2.20 -4.95
CA ASN A 181 2.64 3.48 -5.23
C ASN A 181 3.40 4.34 -6.26
N SER A 182 4.31 3.71 -7.02
CA SER A 182 5.20 4.43 -7.94
C SER A 182 4.49 4.91 -9.21
N ILE A 183 5.10 5.92 -9.86
CA ILE A 183 4.66 6.48 -11.15
C ILE A 183 5.82 6.51 -12.17
N ALA A 184 6.90 5.84 -11.87
CA ALA A 184 8.08 5.82 -12.72
C ALA A 184 7.80 5.15 -14.07
N GLU A 185 8.42 5.66 -15.11
CA GLU A 185 8.36 5.09 -16.45
C GLU A 185 9.02 3.71 -16.48
N PHE A 186 8.42 2.80 -17.25
CA PHE A 186 9.03 1.48 -17.49
C PHE A 186 10.29 1.62 -18.35
N SER A 187 11.37 0.96 -17.94
CA SER A 187 12.63 0.91 -18.70
C SER A 187 13.34 -0.41 -18.43
N GLU A 188 13.74 -1.08 -19.50
CA GLU A 188 14.56 -2.28 -19.41
C GLU A 188 16.03 -1.97 -19.07
N VAL A 189 16.52 -0.79 -19.46
CA VAL A 189 17.93 -0.38 -19.28
C VAL A 189 18.16 0.22 -17.89
N ALA A 190 17.17 0.94 -17.36
CA ALA A 190 17.21 1.54 -16.04
C ALA A 190 15.94 1.15 -15.28
N PRO A 191 15.88 -0.10 -14.74
CA PRO A 191 14.67 -0.63 -14.11
C PRO A 191 14.21 0.24 -12.94
N ARG A 192 12.95 0.68 -12.99
CA ARG A 192 12.28 1.47 -11.96
C ARG A 192 11.00 0.78 -11.51
N TRP A 193 10.55 1.09 -10.31
CA TRP A 193 9.37 0.45 -9.73
C TRP A 193 8.10 0.74 -10.50
N GLN A 194 7.32 -0.32 -10.76
CA GLN A 194 6.07 -0.28 -11.52
C GLN A 194 4.86 -0.38 -10.59
N GLY A 195 4.15 0.74 -10.48
CA GLY A 195 3.10 0.93 -9.48
C GLY A 195 1.76 0.30 -9.82
N VAL A 196 0.89 0.24 -8.81
CA VAL A 196 -0.53 -0.15 -8.91
C VAL A 196 -1.40 0.88 -8.22
N LEU A 197 -2.66 1.02 -8.67
CA LEU A 197 -3.68 1.82 -7.97
C LEU A 197 -4.42 0.94 -6.98
N HIS A 198 -4.86 1.54 -5.88
CA HIS A 198 -5.67 0.86 -4.89
C HIS A 198 -7.06 1.47 -4.75
N THR A 199 -8.01 0.64 -4.34
CA THR A 199 -9.42 1.00 -4.13
C THR A 199 -9.91 0.31 -2.87
N ALA A 200 -10.65 1.01 -2.03
CA ALA A 200 -11.41 0.43 -0.94
C ALA A 200 -12.89 0.78 -1.10
N THR A 201 -13.75 -0.23 -1.23
CA THR A 201 -15.20 -0.06 -1.21
C THR A 201 -15.72 -0.41 0.17
N ILE A 202 -16.21 0.57 0.92
CA ILE A 202 -16.78 0.35 2.24
C ILE A 202 -18.21 -0.18 2.10
N VAL A 203 -18.46 -1.35 2.66
CA VAL A 203 -19.75 -2.07 2.49
C VAL A 203 -20.77 -1.62 3.52
N ASN A 204 -20.36 -1.38 4.76
CA ASN A 204 -21.24 -1.03 5.88
C ASN A 204 -20.58 0.01 6.78
N PRO A 205 -20.51 1.30 6.33
CA PRO A 205 -20.00 2.37 7.18
C PRO A 205 -20.89 2.51 8.42
N GLU A 206 -20.27 2.72 9.60
CA GLU A 206 -20.95 2.77 10.88
C GLU A 206 -20.20 3.72 11.82
N GLU A 207 -20.82 4.84 12.22
CA GLU A 207 -20.16 5.90 13.00
C GLU A 207 -19.77 5.47 14.43
N SER A 208 -20.47 4.48 14.99
CA SER A 208 -20.19 3.95 16.34
C SER A 208 -18.90 3.10 16.40
N PHE A 209 -18.38 2.67 15.26
CA PHE A 209 -17.15 1.90 15.15
C PHE A 209 -16.07 2.67 14.38
N ARG A 210 -14.84 2.19 14.49
CA ARG A 210 -13.71 2.71 13.71
C ARG A 210 -13.15 1.63 12.81
N ARG A 211 -12.78 2.02 11.59
CA ARG A 211 -11.96 1.22 10.70
C ARG A 211 -10.56 1.83 10.65
N VAL A 212 -9.72 1.40 11.59
CA VAL A 212 -8.39 1.99 11.76
C VAL A 212 -7.43 1.44 10.69
N VAL A 213 -6.82 2.37 9.96
CA VAL A 213 -5.74 2.10 9.00
C VAL A 213 -4.50 2.84 9.47
N ASN A 214 -3.44 2.09 9.78
CA ASN A 214 -2.11 2.61 10.05
C ASN A 214 -1.37 2.75 8.71
N SER A 215 -0.98 3.94 8.33
CA SER A 215 -0.37 4.21 7.03
C SER A 215 1.08 4.64 7.18
N LEU A 216 1.98 3.95 6.47
CA LEU A 216 3.36 4.35 6.27
C LEU A 216 3.59 4.56 4.77
N MET A 217 4.25 5.65 4.40
CA MET A 217 4.77 5.84 3.04
C MET A 217 6.28 5.75 3.08
N VAL A 218 6.85 4.92 2.23
CA VAL A 218 8.29 4.65 2.16
C VAL A 218 8.79 4.90 0.74
N ALA A 219 9.85 5.71 0.62
CA ALA A 219 10.42 6.10 -0.68
C ALA A 219 11.82 5.51 -0.90
N SER A 220 12.11 5.16 -2.17
CA SER A 220 13.45 4.82 -2.63
C SER A 220 14.21 6.11 -2.99
N VAL A 221 15.35 6.32 -2.33
CA VAL A 221 16.15 7.54 -2.44
C VAL A 221 17.64 7.24 -2.56
N PRO A 222 18.49 8.19 -3.01
CA PRO A 222 19.93 8.04 -2.93
C PRO A 222 20.40 7.83 -1.49
N ILE A 223 21.50 7.05 -1.31
CA ILE A 223 22.12 6.85 0.00
C ILE A 223 22.46 8.19 0.65
N GLY A 224 22.19 8.29 1.94
CA GLY A 224 22.48 9.48 2.74
C GLY A 224 21.41 10.57 2.66
N THR A 225 20.28 10.31 2.00
CA THR A 225 19.12 11.20 2.07
C THR A 225 18.56 11.20 3.50
N GLU A 226 18.30 12.37 4.05
CA GLU A 226 17.76 12.53 5.40
C GLU A 226 16.32 11.99 5.49
N GLU A 227 16.03 11.22 6.52
CA GLU A 227 14.70 10.67 6.77
C GLU A 227 13.83 11.74 7.45
N PRO A 228 12.69 12.15 6.85
CA PRO A 228 11.84 13.22 7.38
C PRO A 228 11.13 12.83 8.68
N ILE A 229 10.92 11.53 8.94
CA ILE A 229 10.27 11.03 10.15
C ILE A 229 11.32 10.60 11.17
N SER A 230 11.45 11.39 12.22
CA SER A 230 12.39 11.13 13.31
C SER A 230 12.05 9.86 14.10
N SER A 231 13.05 9.33 14.84
CA SER A 231 12.83 8.19 15.75
C SER A 231 11.77 8.49 16.81
N LYS A 232 11.63 9.76 17.23
CA LYS A 232 10.59 10.20 18.17
C LYS A 232 9.19 10.06 17.53
N GLU A 233 9.02 10.51 16.30
CA GLU A 233 7.73 10.39 15.57
C GLU A 233 7.37 8.94 15.27
N GLN A 234 8.38 8.08 14.98
CA GLN A 234 8.15 6.63 14.87
C GLN A 234 7.69 6.03 16.21
N ASP A 235 8.26 6.46 17.33
CA ASP A 235 7.83 6.03 18.67
C ASP A 235 6.42 6.56 19.00
N GLU A 236 6.12 7.81 18.67
CA GLU A 236 4.77 8.37 18.78
C GLU A 236 3.75 7.61 17.93
N PHE A 237 4.08 7.25 16.69
CA PHE A 237 3.23 6.41 15.84
C PHE A 237 2.91 5.07 16.50
N VAL A 238 3.89 4.44 17.17
CA VAL A 238 3.68 3.18 17.89
C VAL A 238 2.74 3.35 19.08
N HIS A 239 2.90 4.42 19.86
CA HIS A 239 2.24 4.56 21.16
C HIS A 239 0.95 5.39 21.13
N THR A 240 0.71 6.19 20.10
CA THR A 240 -0.48 7.05 20.01
C THR A 240 -1.79 6.25 19.94
N ASN A 241 -2.81 6.74 20.64
CA ASN A 241 -4.20 6.30 20.47
C ASN A 241 -4.97 7.24 19.53
N LEU A 242 -4.35 8.32 19.07
CA LEU A 242 -4.98 9.27 18.17
C LEU A 242 -5.23 8.60 16.80
N VAL A 243 -6.45 8.74 16.31
CA VAL A 243 -6.88 8.28 14.97
C VAL A 243 -7.56 9.47 14.31
N ARG A 244 -7.02 9.91 13.17
CA ARG A 244 -7.59 11.02 12.40
C ARG A 244 -8.75 10.50 11.55
N ARG A 245 -9.85 11.24 11.45
CA ARG A 245 -10.90 10.91 10.47
C ARG A 245 -10.46 11.37 9.08
N SER A 246 -10.27 10.43 8.17
CA SER A 246 -9.95 10.74 6.79
C SER A 246 -11.17 11.37 6.10
N GLY A 247 -11.01 12.57 5.57
CA GLY A 247 -12.00 13.24 4.73
C GLY A 247 -13.05 14.11 5.45
N TYR A 248 -13.08 14.16 6.79
CA TYR A 248 -14.07 14.92 7.54
C TYR A 248 -13.51 16.03 8.43
N ASP A 249 -12.24 15.99 8.77
CA ASP A 249 -11.62 17.06 9.57
C ASP A 249 -11.11 18.18 8.63
N LYS A 250 -12.00 19.04 8.18
CA LYS A 250 -11.58 20.43 7.99
C LYS A 250 -11.32 20.98 9.40
N PRO A 251 -10.15 21.58 9.68
CA PRO A 251 -9.97 22.32 10.92
C PRO A 251 -11.13 23.33 10.96
N SER A 252 -11.94 23.30 12.02
CA SER A 252 -12.88 24.35 12.26
C SER A 252 -12.06 25.62 12.46
N LEU A 253 -12.39 26.68 11.73
CA LEU A 253 -11.74 28.00 11.83
C LEU A 253 -12.04 28.69 13.18
N GLU A 254 -12.43 27.94 14.23
CA GLU A 254 -12.89 28.44 15.52
C GLU A 254 -11.92 28.17 16.68
N ASP A 255 -10.76 27.56 16.46
CA ASP A 255 -9.80 27.26 17.54
C ASP A 255 -8.64 28.28 17.65
N ASP A 256 -8.73 29.44 16.97
CA ASP A 256 -7.81 30.59 17.12
C ASP A 256 -8.56 31.83 17.62
N ALA A 257 -9.12 31.75 18.85
CA ALA A 257 -9.66 32.94 19.56
C ALA A 257 -9.27 32.90 21.05
#